data_6188373f80d2d6a5bd116b684d0f77d0
#
_entry.id   6188373f80d2d6a5bd116b684d0f77d0
#
_cell.length_a   1.000
_cell.length_b   1.000
_cell.length_c   1.000
_cell.angle_alpha   90.00
_cell.angle_beta   90.00
_cell.angle_gamma   90.00
#
_symmetry.space_group_name_H-M   'P 1'
#
loop_
_entity.id
_entity.type
_entity.pdbx_description
1 polymer ?
#
loop_
_entity_poly.entity_id
_entity_poly.type
_entity_poly.pdbx_seq_one_letter_code
_entity_poly.pdbx_strand_id
1 'polypeptide(L)'
;MSIQTIAERTKNLVAVAMGRTPADLVIRNGKWVNVQSGEIIPHTDIAITGERIAYVGEDASHTIGDETRVIEAGGRYLVPGLLDAHMHVESGMVTMTEFVRAVAPRGTTGMFVDPHEIANVFGLEGVRLMVDEAAQQPIHVWVQIPSCVPSAPGLETPGASLGPAEIEESMAWEHVIGLGEVMNFPGVFSGDEKMHAEMAVTRAAGKTIGGHYASPDLGLPFHGYVAGGPEDDHEGTRLEDAVARVRQGMKLTMRYGSGWLDVATQVKAITEKGLDSRHFLLCTDDIHAETLVNEGHMDRAVRHTIDQGVDPLTVIQMATLNTATHFGLARDMGQIAPGRYADVLIVADLQDFHAQQVIAKGQVLAE
;
A
#
# COMPACT_ATOMS: atom_id res chain seq x y z
N MET A 1 10.91 -17.01 5.80
CA MET A 1 11.77 -17.61 4.72
C MET A 1 13.17 -17.90 5.28
N SER A 2 13.78 -19.08 5.01
CA SER A 2 15.11 -19.44 5.53
C SER A 2 16.22 -18.64 4.82
N ILE A 3 17.39 -18.48 5.49
CA ILE A 3 18.58 -17.83 4.89
C ILE A 3 19.03 -18.57 3.62
N GLN A 4 18.97 -19.91 3.61
CA GLN A 4 19.31 -20.73 2.45
C GLN A 4 18.40 -20.44 1.26
N THR A 5 17.08 -20.36 1.48
CA THR A 5 16.09 -20.02 0.46
C THR A 5 16.31 -18.62 -0.12
N ILE A 6 16.68 -17.64 0.71
CA ILE A 6 17.03 -16.29 0.25
C ILE A 6 18.28 -16.32 -0.64
N ALA A 7 19.32 -17.05 -0.23
CA ALA A 7 20.57 -17.16 -0.99
C ALA A 7 20.37 -17.86 -2.33
N GLU A 8 19.57 -18.92 -2.39
CA GLU A 8 19.23 -19.61 -3.64
C GLU A 8 18.47 -18.69 -4.60
N ARG A 9 17.46 -17.96 -4.09
CA ARG A 9 16.71 -17.00 -4.87
C ARG A 9 17.59 -15.90 -5.47
N THR A 10 18.49 -15.31 -4.67
CA THR A 10 19.39 -14.26 -5.17
C THR A 10 20.39 -14.78 -6.20
N LYS A 11 20.88 -16.02 -6.06
CA LYS A 11 21.72 -16.68 -7.07
C LYS A 11 20.99 -16.88 -8.40
N ASN A 12 19.70 -17.28 -8.33
CA ASN A 12 18.88 -17.44 -9.54
C ASN A 12 18.64 -16.10 -10.24
N LEU A 13 18.26 -15.06 -9.49
CA LEU A 13 18.09 -13.71 -10.04
C LEU A 13 19.36 -13.24 -10.77
N VAL A 14 20.53 -13.43 -10.15
CA VAL A 14 21.81 -13.08 -10.78
C VAL A 14 22.09 -13.93 -12.02
N ALA A 15 21.75 -15.23 -12.00
CA ALA A 15 21.96 -16.11 -13.15
C ALA A 15 21.11 -15.67 -14.36
N VAL A 16 19.84 -15.30 -14.12
CA VAL A 16 18.94 -14.77 -15.17
C VAL A 16 19.44 -13.42 -15.67
N ALA A 17 19.74 -12.47 -14.78
CA ALA A 17 20.24 -11.15 -15.16
C ALA A 17 21.50 -11.20 -16.02
N MET A 18 22.35 -12.23 -15.83
CA MET A 18 23.59 -12.46 -16.58
C MET A 18 23.42 -13.37 -17.80
N GLY A 19 22.18 -13.76 -18.16
CA GLY A 19 21.88 -14.61 -19.29
C GLY A 19 22.37 -16.06 -19.17
N ARG A 20 22.65 -16.54 -17.95
CA ARG A 20 23.10 -17.92 -17.70
C ARG A 20 21.93 -18.89 -17.55
N THR A 21 20.75 -18.36 -17.22
CA THR A 21 19.49 -19.07 -17.09
C THR A 21 18.40 -18.23 -17.74
N PRO A 22 17.46 -18.81 -18.49
CA PRO A 22 16.35 -18.05 -19.07
C PRO A 22 15.43 -17.46 -17.98
N ALA A 23 14.77 -16.35 -18.32
CA ALA A 23 13.67 -15.78 -17.55
C ALA A 23 12.37 -16.58 -17.78
N ASP A 24 11.44 -16.52 -16.81
CA ASP A 24 10.11 -17.09 -16.98
C ASP A 24 9.23 -16.17 -17.85
N LEU A 25 9.37 -14.84 -17.67
CA LEU A 25 8.62 -13.82 -18.37
C LEU A 25 9.53 -12.66 -18.75
N VAL A 26 9.40 -12.15 -19.98
CA VAL A 26 10.04 -10.91 -20.42
C VAL A 26 8.99 -9.95 -20.97
N ILE A 27 8.96 -8.73 -20.46
CA ILE A 27 8.16 -7.62 -21.00
C ILE A 27 9.10 -6.77 -21.86
N ARG A 28 8.75 -6.52 -23.12
CA ARG A 28 9.63 -5.83 -24.08
C ARG A 28 9.07 -4.48 -24.52
N ASN A 29 10.01 -3.58 -24.83
CA ASN A 29 9.77 -2.32 -25.53
C ASN A 29 8.71 -1.45 -24.84
N GLY A 30 8.86 -1.22 -23.54
CA GLY A 30 8.03 -0.30 -22.77
C GLY A 30 8.70 1.05 -22.49
N LYS A 31 7.93 1.96 -21.88
CA LYS A 31 8.42 3.20 -21.25
C LYS A 31 8.41 2.98 -19.74
N TRP A 32 9.56 2.80 -19.16
CA TRP A 32 9.68 2.57 -17.72
C TRP A 32 9.41 3.84 -16.91
N VAL A 33 8.36 3.84 -16.11
CA VAL A 33 8.10 4.88 -15.10
C VAL A 33 8.97 4.58 -13.89
N ASN A 34 10.16 5.18 -13.87
CA ASN A 34 11.13 5.01 -12.80
C ASN A 34 10.81 5.97 -11.65
N VAL A 35 10.02 5.50 -10.71
CA VAL A 35 9.59 6.26 -9.51
C VAL A 35 10.75 6.60 -8.56
N GLN A 36 11.87 5.86 -8.64
CA GLN A 36 13.05 6.10 -7.82
C GLN A 36 13.86 7.31 -8.30
N SER A 37 14.05 7.43 -9.63
CA SER A 37 14.81 8.54 -10.23
C SER A 37 13.93 9.73 -10.66
N GLY A 38 12.61 9.52 -10.75
CA GLY A 38 11.67 10.53 -11.24
C GLY A 38 11.70 10.70 -12.76
N GLU A 39 11.97 9.63 -13.52
CA GLU A 39 12.15 9.67 -14.99
C GLU A 39 11.20 8.69 -15.70
N ILE A 40 10.90 8.97 -16.95
CA ILE A 40 10.27 8.02 -17.87
C ILE A 40 11.31 7.60 -18.91
N ILE A 41 11.76 6.35 -18.86
CA ILE A 41 12.85 5.83 -19.68
C ILE A 41 12.26 4.99 -20.81
N PRO A 42 12.41 5.39 -22.09
CA PRO A 42 11.89 4.63 -23.23
C PRO A 42 12.70 3.37 -23.50
N HIS A 43 12.18 2.51 -24.37
CA HIS A 43 12.86 1.30 -24.88
C HIS A 43 13.38 0.41 -23.75
N THR A 44 12.54 0.13 -22.77
CA THR A 44 12.93 -0.68 -21.61
C THR A 44 12.29 -2.06 -21.69
N ASP A 45 13.12 -3.07 -21.45
CA ASP A 45 12.73 -4.46 -21.24
C ASP A 45 12.86 -4.84 -19.77
N ILE A 46 11.99 -5.76 -19.31
CA ILE A 46 12.02 -6.31 -17.94
C ILE A 46 12.05 -7.83 -18.04
N ALA A 47 13.04 -8.48 -17.41
CA ALA A 47 13.07 -9.93 -17.25
C ALA A 47 12.69 -10.35 -15.82
N ILE A 48 11.82 -11.34 -15.72
CA ILE A 48 11.20 -11.79 -14.47
C ILE A 48 11.48 -13.29 -14.29
N THR A 49 11.82 -13.70 -13.07
CA THR A 49 11.94 -15.12 -12.70
C THR A 49 11.28 -15.34 -11.34
N GLY A 50 10.37 -16.34 -11.26
CA GLY A 50 9.49 -16.53 -10.13
C GLY A 50 8.70 -15.25 -9.84
N GLU A 51 8.75 -14.80 -8.62
CA GLU A 51 8.02 -13.60 -8.18
C GLU A 51 8.81 -12.30 -8.33
N ARG A 52 10.03 -12.33 -8.89
CA ARG A 52 10.95 -11.20 -8.82
C ARG A 52 11.47 -10.75 -10.18
N ILE A 53 11.76 -9.47 -10.26
CA ILE A 53 12.46 -8.85 -11.38
C ILE A 53 13.95 -9.23 -11.32
N ALA A 54 14.47 -9.82 -12.37
CA ALA A 54 15.89 -10.13 -12.50
C ALA A 54 16.67 -9.04 -13.22
N TYR A 55 16.07 -8.44 -14.27
CA TYR A 55 16.73 -7.45 -15.11
C TYR A 55 15.76 -6.33 -15.52
N VAL A 56 16.25 -5.11 -15.61
CA VAL A 56 15.57 -3.95 -16.22
C VAL A 56 16.59 -3.19 -17.05
N GLY A 57 16.36 -3.00 -18.33
CA GLY A 57 17.28 -2.29 -19.21
C GLY A 57 16.79 -2.23 -20.65
N GLU A 58 17.63 -1.74 -21.56
CA GLU A 58 17.30 -1.48 -22.94
C GLU A 58 17.04 -2.77 -23.76
N ASP A 59 17.70 -3.88 -23.42
CA ASP A 59 17.59 -5.15 -24.14
C ASP A 59 17.73 -6.34 -23.18
N ALA A 60 16.65 -7.10 -23.01
CA ALA A 60 16.62 -8.33 -22.24
C ALA A 60 16.73 -9.61 -23.10
N SER A 61 17.08 -9.53 -24.39
CA SER A 61 17.13 -10.69 -25.29
C SER A 61 18.05 -11.82 -24.80
N HIS A 62 19.09 -11.45 -24.06
CA HIS A 62 20.03 -12.41 -23.43
C HIS A 62 19.40 -13.28 -22.33
N THR A 63 18.18 -12.95 -21.88
CA THR A 63 17.45 -13.71 -20.86
C THR A 63 16.33 -14.57 -21.45
N ILE A 64 16.10 -14.52 -22.77
CA ILE A 64 15.01 -15.23 -23.44
C ILE A 64 15.48 -16.65 -23.82
N GLY A 65 14.74 -17.66 -23.40
CA GLY A 65 14.89 -19.06 -23.80
C GLY A 65 13.62 -19.59 -24.44
N ASP A 66 13.63 -20.88 -24.81
CA ASP A 66 12.53 -21.51 -25.56
C ASP A 66 11.18 -21.50 -24.81
N GLU A 67 11.19 -21.51 -23.48
CA GLU A 67 9.99 -21.53 -22.63
C GLU A 67 9.66 -20.14 -22.06
N THR A 68 10.46 -19.12 -22.35
CA THR A 68 10.21 -17.76 -21.84
C THR A 68 8.95 -17.15 -22.48
N ARG A 69 7.97 -16.78 -21.65
CA ARG A 69 6.83 -16.00 -22.12
C ARG A 69 7.31 -14.58 -22.44
N VAL A 70 6.92 -14.06 -23.61
CA VAL A 70 7.26 -12.69 -24.01
C VAL A 70 5.98 -11.87 -24.18
N ILE A 71 5.94 -10.70 -23.54
CA ILE A 71 4.87 -9.70 -23.65
C ILE A 71 5.44 -8.46 -24.34
N GLU A 72 4.84 -8.04 -25.45
CA GLU A 72 5.21 -6.82 -26.15
C GLU A 72 4.43 -5.62 -25.57
N ALA A 73 5.12 -4.75 -24.85
CA ALA A 73 4.50 -3.52 -24.32
C ALA A 73 4.17 -2.52 -25.42
N GLY A 74 4.87 -2.55 -26.56
CA GLY A 74 4.56 -1.72 -27.72
C GLY A 74 4.68 -0.22 -27.46
N GLY A 75 5.64 0.20 -26.65
CA GLY A 75 5.86 1.59 -26.28
C GLY A 75 4.90 2.13 -25.21
N ARG A 76 4.06 1.28 -24.59
CA ARG A 76 3.22 1.65 -23.44
C ARG A 76 4.05 1.82 -22.18
N TYR A 77 3.46 2.43 -21.16
CA TYR A 77 4.14 2.67 -19.90
C TYR A 77 4.19 1.41 -19.04
N LEU A 78 5.37 1.15 -18.46
CA LEU A 78 5.61 0.12 -17.45
C LEU A 78 5.62 0.81 -16.10
N VAL A 79 4.55 0.62 -15.33
CA VAL A 79 4.30 1.30 -14.07
C VAL A 79 4.39 0.30 -12.92
N PRO A 80 4.98 0.63 -11.77
CA PRO A 80 4.88 -0.23 -10.59
C PRO A 80 3.44 -0.47 -10.20
N GLY A 81 3.14 -1.67 -9.70
CA GLY A 81 1.82 -1.98 -9.18
C GLY A 81 1.39 -1.05 -8.06
N LEU A 82 0.12 -0.64 -8.08
CA LEU A 82 -0.43 0.32 -7.12
C LEU A 82 -0.61 -0.30 -5.73
N LEU A 83 -0.37 0.50 -4.71
CA LEU A 83 -0.48 0.16 -3.29
C LEU A 83 -1.55 1.03 -2.63
N ASP A 84 -2.52 0.40 -1.97
CA ASP A 84 -3.50 1.07 -1.12
C ASP A 84 -2.96 1.16 0.29
N ALA A 85 -2.70 2.38 0.78
CA ALA A 85 -1.99 2.60 2.04
C ALA A 85 -2.85 2.34 3.29
N HIS A 86 -4.18 2.32 3.17
CA HIS A 86 -5.10 2.06 4.27
C HIS A 86 -6.50 1.77 3.73
N MET A 87 -7.10 0.66 4.17
CA MET A 87 -8.46 0.31 3.75
C MET A 87 -9.10 -0.76 4.62
N HIS A 88 -10.43 -0.88 4.50
CA HIS A 88 -11.27 -1.86 5.18
C HIS A 88 -11.98 -2.74 4.14
N VAL A 89 -11.66 -4.03 4.10
CA VAL A 89 -12.31 -4.98 3.18
C VAL A 89 -13.79 -5.12 3.51
N GLU A 90 -14.11 -5.06 4.78
CA GLU A 90 -15.45 -5.27 5.33
C GLU A 90 -16.44 -4.19 4.86
N SER A 91 -16.00 -2.96 4.62
CA SER A 91 -16.82 -1.89 4.03
C SER A 91 -17.39 -2.24 2.66
N GLY A 92 -16.70 -3.11 1.92
CA GLY A 92 -17.18 -3.70 0.67
C GLY A 92 -18.25 -4.76 0.86
N MET A 93 -18.49 -5.24 2.08
CA MET A 93 -19.39 -6.34 2.42
C MET A 93 -19.09 -7.65 1.66
N VAL A 94 -17.82 -7.89 1.40
CA VAL A 94 -17.28 -9.06 0.68
C VAL A 94 -16.11 -9.66 1.44
N THR A 95 -15.69 -10.88 1.07
CA THR A 95 -14.46 -11.47 1.60
C THR A 95 -13.22 -10.84 0.97
N MET A 96 -12.07 -11.05 1.58
CA MET A 96 -10.77 -10.63 1.02
C MET A 96 -10.58 -11.13 -0.40
N THR A 97 -10.91 -12.38 -0.67
CA THR A 97 -10.75 -13.00 -2.00
C THR A 97 -11.62 -12.31 -3.06
N GLU A 98 -12.88 -12.00 -2.74
CA GLU A 98 -13.76 -11.30 -3.70
C GLU A 98 -13.35 -9.84 -3.87
N PHE A 99 -12.86 -9.20 -2.81
CA PHE A 99 -12.31 -7.86 -2.90
C PHE A 99 -11.08 -7.82 -3.84
N VAL A 100 -10.12 -8.72 -3.62
CA VAL A 100 -8.92 -8.84 -4.46
C VAL A 100 -9.28 -9.13 -5.93
N ARG A 101 -10.31 -9.97 -6.15
CA ARG A 101 -10.81 -10.25 -7.51
C ARG A 101 -11.30 -9.00 -8.24
N ALA A 102 -11.86 -8.04 -7.52
CA ALA A 102 -12.33 -6.78 -8.10
C ALA A 102 -11.18 -5.78 -8.36
N VAL A 103 -10.18 -5.71 -7.46
CA VAL A 103 -9.17 -4.65 -7.51
C VAL A 103 -7.91 -5.03 -8.28
N ALA A 104 -7.52 -6.30 -8.30
CA ALA A 104 -6.31 -6.75 -8.98
C ALA A 104 -6.31 -6.42 -10.49
N PRO A 105 -7.40 -6.66 -11.26
CA PRO A 105 -7.46 -6.29 -12.67
C PRO A 105 -7.35 -4.78 -12.94
N ARG A 106 -7.59 -3.96 -11.92
CA ARG A 106 -7.50 -2.50 -12.01
C ARG A 106 -6.10 -1.95 -11.66
N GLY A 107 -5.15 -2.84 -11.35
CA GLY A 107 -3.76 -2.47 -11.11
C GLY A 107 -3.36 -2.34 -9.64
N THR A 108 -4.24 -2.63 -8.70
CA THR A 108 -3.86 -2.72 -7.29
C THR A 108 -3.14 -4.05 -7.05
N THR A 109 -1.86 -3.99 -6.68
CA THR A 109 -1.02 -5.17 -6.40
C THR A 109 -0.62 -5.30 -4.94
N GLY A 110 -0.99 -4.32 -4.11
CA GLY A 110 -0.79 -4.37 -2.68
C GLY A 110 -1.81 -3.56 -1.90
N MET A 111 -2.19 -4.06 -0.72
CA MET A 111 -3.15 -3.43 0.20
C MET A 111 -2.68 -3.55 1.64
N PHE A 112 -2.93 -2.50 2.42
CA PHE A 112 -2.70 -2.43 3.87
C PHE A 112 -4.05 -2.35 4.56
N VAL A 113 -4.48 -3.48 5.11
CA VAL A 113 -5.86 -3.71 5.59
C VAL A 113 -5.91 -3.57 7.10
N ASP A 114 -6.84 -2.78 7.62
CA ASP A 114 -7.20 -2.73 9.03
C ASP A 114 -8.57 -3.40 9.23
N PRO A 115 -8.63 -4.66 9.71
CA PRO A 115 -9.87 -5.42 9.83
C PRO A 115 -10.56 -5.19 11.17
N HIS A 116 -10.83 -3.93 11.53
CA HIS A 116 -11.40 -3.62 12.85
C HIS A 116 -12.88 -3.98 12.98
N GLU A 117 -13.64 -4.04 11.90
CA GLU A 117 -15.05 -4.45 11.94
C GLU A 117 -15.17 -5.91 12.35
N ILE A 118 -14.44 -6.82 11.68
CA ILE A 118 -14.46 -8.24 12.06
C ILE A 118 -13.85 -8.45 13.45
N ALA A 119 -12.84 -7.66 13.81
CA ALA A 119 -12.24 -7.71 15.13
C ALA A 119 -13.22 -7.28 16.23
N ASN A 120 -14.09 -6.30 15.98
CA ASN A 120 -15.15 -5.90 16.91
C ASN A 120 -16.20 -7.00 17.13
N VAL A 121 -16.32 -7.96 16.22
CA VAL A 121 -17.28 -9.08 16.32
C VAL A 121 -16.62 -10.33 16.93
N PHE A 122 -15.44 -10.70 16.41
CA PHE A 122 -14.78 -11.98 16.72
C PHE A 122 -13.41 -11.82 17.41
N GLY A 123 -13.01 -10.60 17.73
CA GLY A 123 -11.72 -10.35 18.38
C GLY A 123 -10.53 -10.80 17.54
N LEU A 124 -9.52 -11.30 18.21
CA LEU A 124 -8.28 -11.73 17.55
C LEU A 124 -8.48 -12.90 16.57
N GLU A 125 -9.49 -13.75 16.79
CA GLU A 125 -9.83 -14.82 15.85
C GLU A 125 -10.32 -14.25 14.50
N GLY A 126 -11.10 -13.16 14.52
CA GLY A 126 -11.53 -12.47 13.31
C GLY A 126 -10.35 -11.88 12.54
N VAL A 127 -9.42 -11.25 13.24
CA VAL A 127 -8.17 -10.76 12.64
C VAL A 127 -7.36 -11.92 12.03
N ARG A 128 -7.28 -13.05 12.72
CA ARG A 128 -6.56 -14.22 12.22
C ARG A 128 -7.14 -14.77 10.93
N LEU A 129 -8.47 -14.81 10.80
CA LEU A 129 -9.12 -15.19 9.55
C LEU A 129 -8.70 -14.28 8.39
N MET A 130 -8.62 -12.97 8.61
CA MET A 130 -8.20 -12.02 7.58
C MET A 130 -6.72 -12.19 7.22
N VAL A 131 -5.85 -12.46 8.20
CA VAL A 131 -4.43 -12.75 7.95
C VAL A 131 -4.25 -14.03 7.15
N ASP A 132 -4.97 -15.10 7.49
CA ASP A 132 -4.89 -16.38 6.80
C ASP A 132 -5.42 -16.30 5.36
N GLU A 133 -6.48 -15.51 5.12
CA GLU A 133 -7.00 -15.26 3.77
C GLU A 133 -6.06 -14.35 2.96
N ALA A 134 -5.47 -13.32 3.59
CA ALA A 134 -4.48 -12.44 2.97
C ALA A 134 -3.26 -13.20 2.42
N ALA A 135 -2.79 -14.21 3.15
CA ALA A 135 -1.65 -15.06 2.76
C ALA A 135 -1.89 -15.85 1.46
N GLN A 136 -3.14 -16.06 1.07
CA GLN A 136 -3.52 -16.86 -0.10
C GLN A 136 -3.77 -16.01 -1.36
N GLN A 137 -3.68 -14.67 -1.26
CA GLN A 137 -4.04 -13.80 -2.38
C GLN A 137 -2.93 -13.72 -3.45
N PRO A 138 -3.29 -13.57 -4.73
CA PRO A 138 -2.33 -13.41 -5.82
C PRO A 138 -1.64 -12.03 -5.83
N ILE A 139 -2.09 -11.09 -5.01
CA ILE A 139 -1.46 -9.79 -4.76
C ILE A 139 -0.90 -9.74 -3.33
N HIS A 140 -0.19 -8.68 -2.99
CA HIS A 140 0.31 -8.50 -1.63
C HIS A 140 -0.77 -7.93 -0.73
N VAL A 141 -1.03 -8.58 0.39
CA VAL A 141 -1.95 -8.07 1.41
C VAL A 141 -1.24 -8.14 2.76
N TRP A 142 -1.18 -7.00 3.43
CA TRP A 142 -0.71 -6.91 4.80
C TRP A 142 -1.83 -6.44 5.71
N VAL A 143 -1.82 -6.96 6.92
CA VAL A 143 -2.82 -6.66 7.94
C VAL A 143 -2.18 -5.78 9.01
N GLN A 144 -2.85 -4.69 9.35
CA GLN A 144 -2.60 -3.88 10.54
C GLN A 144 -3.52 -4.39 11.65
N ILE A 145 -2.98 -4.62 12.84
CA ILE A 145 -3.78 -5.13 13.94
C ILE A 145 -4.60 -3.98 14.53
N PRO A 146 -5.95 -4.11 14.61
CA PRO A 146 -6.80 -3.03 15.10
C PRO A 146 -6.48 -2.60 16.54
N SER A 147 -6.31 -1.31 16.77
CA SER A 147 -6.19 -0.71 18.11
C SER A 147 -7.55 -0.34 18.72
N CYS A 148 -8.58 -0.30 17.88
CA CYS A 148 -9.89 0.28 18.16
C CYS A 148 -10.97 -0.77 18.47
N VAL A 149 -10.63 -1.76 19.32
CA VAL A 149 -11.57 -2.82 19.76
C VAL A 149 -11.67 -2.83 21.28
N PRO A 150 -12.55 -2.01 21.88
CA PRO A 150 -13.38 -0.95 21.28
C PRO A 150 -12.62 0.36 20.97
N SER A 151 -13.11 1.18 20.03
CA SER A 151 -12.54 2.49 19.70
C SER A 151 -12.87 3.56 20.74
N ALA A 152 -14.05 3.51 21.35
CA ALA A 152 -14.52 4.43 22.38
C ALA A 152 -15.00 3.66 23.62
N PRO A 153 -14.07 3.26 24.52
CA PRO A 153 -14.40 2.46 25.70
C PRO A 153 -15.51 3.09 26.56
N GLY A 154 -16.55 2.28 26.85
CA GLY A 154 -17.71 2.70 27.64
C GLY A 154 -18.79 3.48 26.88
N LEU A 155 -18.56 3.82 25.61
CA LEU A 155 -19.54 4.50 24.75
C LEU A 155 -20.12 3.59 23.65
N GLU A 156 -19.55 2.43 23.46
CA GLU A 156 -20.00 1.43 22.50
C GLU A 156 -20.08 0.03 23.13
N THR A 157 -20.76 -0.91 22.43
CA THR A 157 -20.93 -2.29 22.87
C THR A 157 -20.28 -3.22 21.84
N PRO A 158 -18.96 -3.43 21.89
CA PRO A 158 -18.28 -4.35 20.98
C PRO A 158 -18.58 -5.81 21.37
N GLY A 159 -18.46 -6.72 20.39
CA GLY A 159 -18.54 -8.17 20.63
C GLY A 159 -17.25 -8.76 21.21
N ALA A 160 -16.15 -8.04 21.13
CA ALA A 160 -14.85 -8.43 21.63
C ALA A 160 -14.05 -7.24 22.17
N SER A 161 -12.86 -7.51 22.73
CA SER A 161 -11.90 -6.50 23.13
C SER A 161 -10.50 -7.01 22.81
N LEU A 162 -9.66 -6.16 22.24
CA LEU A 162 -8.23 -6.39 22.08
C LEU A 162 -7.47 -5.49 23.04
N GLY A 163 -6.37 -5.99 23.57
CA GLY A 163 -5.48 -5.25 24.44
C GLY A 163 -4.01 -5.50 24.10
N PRO A 164 -3.07 -4.95 24.89
CA PRO A 164 -1.65 -5.04 24.61
C PRO A 164 -1.12 -6.47 24.43
N ALA A 165 -1.70 -7.45 25.12
CA ALA A 165 -1.28 -8.85 25.01
C ALA A 165 -1.65 -9.47 23.66
N GLU A 166 -2.86 -9.23 23.16
CA GLU A 166 -3.31 -9.68 21.85
C GLU A 166 -2.53 -8.97 20.73
N ILE A 167 -2.23 -7.68 20.90
CA ILE A 167 -1.38 -6.92 19.96
C ILE A 167 0.04 -7.51 19.94
N GLU A 168 0.65 -7.77 21.09
CA GLU A 168 2.00 -8.34 21.19
C GLU A 168 2.07 -9.71 20.50
N GLU A 169 1.10 -10.60 20.77
CA GLU A 169 1.01 -11.92 20.13
C GLU A 169 0.95 -11.78 18.61
N SER A 170 0.04 -10.94 18.11
CA SER A 170 -0.23 -10.82 16.68
C SER A 170 0.88 -10.10 15.92
N MET A 171 1.69 -9.26 16.58
CA MET A 171 2.86 -8.63 15.94
C MET A 171 3.90 -9.65 15.45
N ALA A 172 3.90 -10.89 15.96
CA ALA A 172 4.78 -11.95 15.48
C ALA A 172 4.25 -12.69 14.24
N TRP A 173 3.00 -12.45 13.82
CA TRP A 173 2.41 -13.16 12.70
C TRP A 173 2.99 -12.68 11.36
N GLU A 174 3.15 -13.63 10.42
CA GLU A 174 3.47 -13.30 9.03
C GLU A 174 2.29 -12.51 8.42
N HIS A 175 2.56 -11.61 7.48
CA HIS A 175 1.60 -10.66 6.90
C HIS A 175 1.05 -9.57 7.84
N VAL A 176 1.45 -9.51 9.10
CA VAL A 176 1.14 -8.37 9.98
C VAL A 176 2.23 -7.31 9.84
N ILE A 177 1.82 -6.07 9.52
CA ILE A 177 2.75 -4.98 9.20
C ILE A 177 2.81 -3.88 10.28
N GLY A 178 1.78 -3.73 11.08
CA GLY A 178 1.70 -2.66 12.07
C GLY A 178 0.48 -2.73 12.96
N LEU A 179 0.32 -1.71 13.78
CA LEU A 179 -0.90 -1.39 14.49
C LEU A 179 -1.80 -0.60 13.54
N GLY A 180 -3.07 -0.93 13.51
CA GLY A 180 -4.09 -0.22 12.76
C GLY A 180 -4.34 1.17 13.33
N GLU A 181 -5.31 1.84 12.76
CA GLU A 181 -5.62 3.22 13.07
C GLU A 181 -5.93 3.45 14.56
N VAL A 182 -5.21 4.39 15.18
CA VAL A 182 -5.37 4.76 16.60
C VAL A 182 -6.51 5.75 16.74
N MET A 183 -7.77 5.23 16.72
CA MET A 183 -9.00 6.02 16.80
C MET A 183 -9.21 6.66 18.18
N ASN A 184 -8.77 6.00 19.26
CA ASN A 184 -8.85 6.58 20.61
C ASN A 184 -7.76 7.64 20.81
N PHE A 185 -7.73 8.66 19.92
CA PHE A 185 -6.80 9.77 20.03
C PHE A 185 -6.96 10.56 21.37
N PRO A 186 -8.17 10.69 21.97
CA PRO A 186 -8.29 11.25 23.30
C PRO A 186 -7.52 10.46 24.35
N GLY A 187 -7.54 9.13 24.28
CA GLY A 187 -6.75 8.27 25.16
C GLY A 187 -5.26 8.52 25.02
N VAL A 188 -4.76 8.69 23.79
CA VAL A 188 -3.33 8.95 23.56
C VAL A 188 -2.88 10.24 24.25
N PHE A 189 -3.51 11.39 23.98
CA PHE A 189 -3.06 12.64 24.56
C PHE A 189 -3.42 12.82 26.06
N SER A 190 -4.35 12.02 26.59
CA SER A 190 -4.67 12.00 28.03
C SER A 190 -3.83 10.99 28.83
N GLY A 191 -3.00 10.17 28.16
CA GLY A 191 -2.11 9.20 28.84
C GLY A 191 -2.81 7.90 29.24
N ASP A 192 -3.75 7.41 28.43
CA ASP A 192 -4.42 6.12 28.67
C ASP A 192 -3.40 4.97 28.59
N GLU A 193 -3.33 4.16 29.66
CA GLU A 193 -2.34 3.09 29.79
C GLU A 193 -2.45 2.03 28.70
N LYS A 194 -3.69 1.68 28.27
CA LYS A 194 -3.93 0.68 27.22
C LYS A 194 -3.36 1.18 25.90
N MET A 195 -3.73 2.40 25.48
CA MET A 195 -3.26 2.99 24.20
C MET A 195 -1.73 3.06 24.13
N HIS A 196 -1.10 3.55 25.21
CA HIS A 196 0.35 3.66 25.25
C HIS A 196 1.04 2.27 25.27
N ALA A 197 0.44 1.27 25.91
CA ALA A 197 0.98 -0.09 25.91
C ALA A 197 0.87 -0.75 24.52
N GLU A 198 -0.25 -0.60 23.81
CA GLU A 198 -0.43 -1.11 22.43
C GLU A 198 0.57 -0.49 21.45
N MET A 199 0.75 0.82 21.50
CA MET A 199 1.77 1.50 20.69
C MET A 199 3.19 1.08 21.07
N ALA A 200 3.46 0.87 22.35
CA ALA A 200 4.78 0.45 22.82
C ALA A 200 5.17 -0.96 22.34
N VAL A 201 4.25 -1.94 22.40
CA VAL A 201 4.53 -3.31 21.91
C VAL A 201 4.70 -3.33 20.39
N THR A 202 3.92 -2.53 19.65
CA THR A 202 4.08 -2.37 18.20
C THR A 202 5.45 -1.80 17.86
N ARG A 203 5.86 -0.74 18.53
CA ARG A 203 7.17 -0.10 18.32
C ARG A 203 8.33 -1.01 18.70
N ALA A 204 8.19 -1.80 19.76
CA ALA A 204 9.17 -2.80 20.15
C ALA A 204 9.32 -3.90 19.08
N ALA A 205 8.27 -4.24 18.36
CA ALA A 205 8.30 -5.14 17.21
C ALA A 205 8.91 -4.50 15.94
N GLY A 206 9.24 -3.20 15.95
CA GLY A 206 9.78 -2.46 14.81
C GLY A 206 8.78 -2.24 13.69
N LYS A 207 7.48 -2.17 14.02
CA LYS A 207 6.38 -2.03 13.06
C LYS A 207 5.72 -0.65 13.16
N THR A 208 4.96 -0.27 12.13
CA THR A 208 4.30 1.04 12.01
C THR A 208 3.10 1.17 12.94
N ILE A 209 2.77 2.39 13.30
CA ILE A 209 1.58 2.76 14.08
C ILE A 209 0.72 3.67 13.22
N GLY A 210 -0.44 3.18 12.79
CA GLY A 210 -1.41 3.94 11.99
C GLY A 210 -2.14 4.99 12.81
N GLY A 211 -2.48 6.13 12.18
CA GLY A 211 -3.14 7.24 12.85
C GLY A 211 -4.55 7.51 12.36
N HIS A 212 -5.38 8.06 13.27
CA HIS A 212 -6.78 8.45 13.05
C HIS A 212 -7.15 9.63 13.94
N TYR A 213 -6.58 10.80 13.65
CA TYR A 213 -6.88 11.99 14.45
C TYR A 213 -8.05 12.77 13.86
N ALA A 214 -9.27 12.47 14.30
CA ALA A 214 -10.52 13.01 13.76
C ALA A 214 -10.90 14.41 14.33
N SER A 215 -10.09 15.01 15.19
CA SER A 215 -10.37 16.34 15.75
C SER A 215 -9.89 17.47 14.84
N PRO A 216 -10.66 18.55 14.69
CA PRO A 216 -10.21 19.76 14.01
C PRO A 216 -9.23 20.62 14.83
N ASP A 217 -8.99 20.28 16.11
CA ASP A 217 -8.05 20.98 16.98
C ASP A 217 -6.61 20.55 16.68
N LEU A 218 -5.86 21.44 16.06
CA LEU A 218 -4.45 21.24 15.73
C LEU A 218 -3.48 21.80 16.79
N GLY A 219 -4.00 22.15 17.98
CA GLY A 219 -3.24 22.64 19.12
C GLY A 219 -2.62 21.53 19.96
N LEU A 220 -2.60 21.73 21.27
CA LEU A 220 -1.94 20.79 22.22
C LEU A 220 -2.41 19.33 22.09
N PRO A 221 -3.71 19.03 21.89
CA PRO A 221 -4.17 17.64 21.71
C PRO A 221 -3.55 16.96 20.48
N PHE A 222 -3.46 17.67 19.35
CA PHE A 222 -2.81 17.13 18.14
C PHE A 222 -1.31 16.87 18.37
N HIS A 223 -0.59 17.81 18.98
CA HIS A 223 0.82 17.62 19.31
C HIS A 223 1.04 16.46 20.30
N GLY A 224 0.13 16.30 21.27
CA GLY A 224 0.15 15.17 22.21
C GLY A 224 -0.06 13.84 21.50
N TYR A 225 -0.99 13.79 20.53
CA TYR A 225 -1.25 12.61 19.72
C TYR A 225 -0.03 12.21 18.88
N VAL A 226 0.55 13.15 18.15
CA VAL A 226 1.76 12.91 17.34
C VAL A 226 2.93 12.46 18.20
N ALA A 227 3.13 13.09 19.36
CA ALA A 227 4.18 12.71 20.30
C ALA A 227 3.97 11.31 20.89
N GLY A 228 2.74 10.80 20.92
CA GLY A 228 2.38 9.45 21.36
C GLY A 228 2.88 8.36 20.43
N GLY A 229 3.08 8.64 19.13
CA GLY A 229 3.74 7.72 18.22
C GLY A 229 3.08 7.36 16.90
N PRO A 230 1.82 7.75 16.58
CA PRO A 230 1.27 7.52 15.23
C PRO A 230 2.15 8.15 14.16
N GLU A 231 2.40 7.40 13.06
CA GLU A 231 3.38 7.75 12.04
C GLU A 231 2.75 8.28 10.76
N ASP A 232 1.47 8.01 10.57
CA ASP A 232 0.63 8.52 9.48
C ASP A 232 -0.72 9.03 10.02
N ASP A 233 -1.54 9.57 9.14
CA ASP A 233 -2.93 9.89 9.46
C ASP A 233 -3.72 10.12 8.16
N HIS A 234 -4.96 9.61 8.10
CA HIS A 234 -5.87 9.75 6.98
C HIS A 234 -7.13 10.55 7.32
N GLU A 235 -7.38 10.89 8.59
CA GLU A 235 -8.68 11.38 9.09
C GLU A 235 -8.86 12.90 8.99
N GLY A 236 -7.84 13.65 8.64
CA GLY A 236 -7.98 15.05 8.32
C GLY A 236 -8.72 15.28 7.00
N THR A 237 -9.57 16.34 6.94
CA THR A 237 -10.37 16.65 5.75
C THR A 237 -10.07 18.01 5.13
N ARG A 238 -9.29 18.85 5.84
CA ARG A 238 -8.97 20.23 5.44
C ARG A 238 -7.54 20.35 4.95
N LEU A 239 -7.24 21.41 4.20
CA LEU A 239 -5.87 21.75 3.79
C LEU A 239 -4.94 21.96 5.01
N GLU A 240 -5.44 22.61 6.05
CA GLU A 240 -4.70 22.84 7.29
C GLU A 240 -4.32 21.54 7.99
N ASP A 241 -5.21 20.54 7.94
CA ASP A 241 -4.96 19.21 8.51
C ASP A 241 -3.82 18.53 7.78
N ALA A 242 -3.81 18.59 6.45
CA ALA A 242 -2.74 18.04 5.62
C ALA A 242 -1.39 18.68 5.93
N VAL A 243 -1.37 20.01 5.99
CA VAL A 243 -0.15 20.78 6.27
C VAL A 243 0.38 20.49 7.68
N ALA A 244 -0.51 20.40 8.68
CA ALA A 244 -0.12 20.15 10.06
C ALA A 244 0.53 18.77 10.23
N ARG A 245 -0.05 17.72 9.66
CA ARG A 245 0.47 16.34 9.72
C ARG A 245 1.88 16.25 9.15
N VAL A 246 2.07 16.72 7.93
CA VAL A 246 3.38 16.70 7.26
C VAL A 246 4.43 17.52 8.03
N ARG A 247 4.06 18.70 8.55
CA ARG A 247 4.97 19.54 9.33
C ARG A 247 5.39 18.92 10.66
N GLN A 248 4.54 18.08 11.25
CA GLN A 248 4.85 17.38 12.50
C GLN A 248 5.51 16.01 12.27
N GLY A 249 5.88 15.68 11.02
CA GLY A 249 6.65 14.49 10.68
C GLY A 249 5.83 13.24 10.36
N MET A 250 4.49 13.36 10.32
CA MET A 250 3.61 12.26 9.91
C MET A 250 3.57 12.13 8.37
N LYS A 251 3.23 10.94 7.89
CA LYS A 251 2.72 10.79 6.52
C LYS A 251 1.25 11.22 6.48
N LEU A 252 0.88 11.90 5.40
CA LEU A 252 -0.53 12.16 5.11
C LEU A 252 -1.03 11.12 4.11
N THR A 253 -2.03 10.34 4.50
CA THR A 253 -2.70 9.38 3.65
C THR A 253 -4.03 9.98 3.20
N MET A 254 -4.14 10.32 1.91
CA MET A 254 -5.31 11.03 1.36
C MET A 254 -6.34 10.02 0.86
N ARG A 255 -7.57 10.14 1.36
CA ARG A 255 -8.68 9.22 1.05
C ARG A 255 -9.37 9.54 -0.27
N TYR A 256 -9.64 8.49 -1.05
CA TYR A 256 -10.53 8.53 -2.20
C TYR A 256 -11.33 7.23 -2.34
N GLY A 257 -12.17 6.95 -1.36
CA GLY A 257 -13.07 5.80 -1.28
C GLY A 257 -14.49 6.10 -1.77
N SER A 258 -15.49 5.56 -1.09
CA SER A 258 -16.91 5.80 -1.40
C SER A 258 -17.51 6.90 -0.56
N GLY A 259 -17.17 6.98 0.74
CA GLY A 259 -17.69 7.96 1.69
C GLY A 259 -16.79 9.19 1.86
N TRP A 260 -15.48 9.00 1.74
CA TRP A 260 -14.48 10.02 2.00
C TRP A 260 -13.70 10.35 0.72
N LEU A 261 -13.70 11.63 0.33
CA LEU A 261 -13.18 12.12 -0.96
C LEU A 261 -12.26 13.34 -0.71
N ASP A 262 -11.24 13.16 0.14
CA ASP A 262 -10.45 14.26 0.70
C ASP A 262 -9.32 14.75 -0.23
N VAL A 263 -8.94 13.96 -1.25
CA VAL A 263 -7.84 14.25 -2.17
C VAL A 263 -7.90 15.67 -2.72
N ALA A 264 -9.04 16.09 -3.28
CA ALA A 264 -9.18 17.39 -3.94
C ALA A 264 -8.88 18.59 -3.02
N THR A 265 -9.10 18.43 -1.72
CA THR A 265 -8.81 19.46 -0.72
C THR A 265 -7.37 19.38 -0.23
N GLN A 266 -6.92 18.18 0.12
CA GLN A 266 -5.64 17.99 0.79
C GLN A 266 -4.45 18.07 -0.16
N VAL A 267 -4.61 17.68 -1.42
CA VAL A 267 -3.57 17.74 -2.44
C VAL A 267 -3.09 19.17 -2.71
N LYS A 268 -3.87 20.19 -2.34
CA LYS A 268 -3.47 21.60 -2.36
C LYS A 268 -2.25 21.90 -1.49
N ALA A 269 -1.96 21.04 -0.52
CA ALA A 269 -0.71 21.12 0.22
C ALA A 269 0.52 20.90 -0.69
N ILE A 270 0.39 20.13 -1.76
CA ILE A 270 1.41 19.96 -2.80
C ILE A 270 1.29 21.07 -3.85
N THR A 271 0.10 21.22 -4.48
CA THR A 271 -0.08 22.08 -5.67
C THR A 271 -0.07 23.58 -5.36
N GLU A 272 -0.52 24.00 -4.17
CA GLU A 272 -0.59 25.42 -3.80
C GLU A 272 0.45 25.81 -2.73
N LYS A 273 0.83 24.88 -1.83
CA LYS A 273 1.78 25.17 -0.74
C LYS A 273 3.19 24.68 -1.03
N GLY A 274 3.40 23.81 -2.05
CA GLY A 274 4.70 23.29 -2.44
C GLY A 274 5.33 22.34 -1.40
N LEU A 275 4.52 21.63 -0.60
CA LEU A 275 5.04 20.64 0.32
C LEU A 275 5.63 19.46 -0.45
N ASP A 276 6.62 18.80 0.14
CA ASP A 276 7.31 17.66 -0.45
C ASP A 276 6.38 16.45 -0.57
N SER A 277 6.09 16.04 -1.80
CA SER A 277 5.18 14.94 -2.14
C SER A 277 5.57 13.58 -1.57
N ARG A 278 6.84 13.39 -1.16
CA ARG A 278 7.33 12.15 -0.53
C ARG A 278 6.66 11.82 0.81
N HIS A 279 5.91 12.76 1.38
CA HIS A 279 5.18 12.59 2.64
C HIS A 279 3.68 12.38 2.44
N PHE A 280 3.24 12.21 1.19
CA PHE A 280 1.84 11.99 0.83
C PHE A 280 1.66 10.58 0.27
N LEU A 281 0.61 9.91 0.73
CA LEU A 281 0.17 8.59 0.31
C LEU A 281 -1.27 8.69 -0.20
N LEU A 282 -1.73 7.67 -0.92
CA LEU A 282 -3.13 7.53 -1.33
C LEU A 282 -3.73 6.27 -0.70
N CYS A 283 -5.00 6.35 -0.33
CA CYS A 283 -5.77 5.21 0.15
C CYS A 283 -7.23 5.28 -0.28
N THR A 284 -7.93 4.17 -0.17
CA THR A 284 -9.38 4.15 -0.39
C THR A 284 -10.17 4.28 0.90
N ASP A 285 -9.63 3.81 2.04
CA ASP A 285 -10.38 3.74 3.30
C ASP A 285 -11.65 2.89 3.10
N ASP A 286 -12.83 3.39 3.43
CA ASP A 286 -14.11 2.75 3.17
C ASP A 286 -14.49 2.80 1.69
N ILE A 287 -14.60 1.64 1.05
CA ILE A 287 -14.99 1.53 -0.34
C ILE A 287 -16.06 0.44 -0.55
N HIS A 288 -17.19 0.83 -1.13
CA HIS A 288 -18.31 -0.06 -1.37
C HIS A 288 -18.13 -0.91 -2.64
N ALA A 289 -18.69 -2.11 -2.66
CA ALA A 289 -18.64 -3.00 -3.82
C ALA A 289 -19.15 -2.35 -5.12
N GLU A 290 -20.15 -1.47 -5.05
CA GLU A 290 -20.65 -0.71 -6.21
C GLU A 290 -19.55 0.17 -6.81
N THR A 291 -18.82 0.92 -6.00
CA THR A 291 -17.71 1.78 -6.43
C THR A 291 -16.58 0.93 -7.03
N LEU A 292 -16.23 -0.20 -6.39
CA LEU A 292 -15.21 -1.12 -6.90
C LEU A 292 -15.53 -1.61 -8.32
N VAL A 293 -16.78 -1.98 -8.56
CA VAL A 293 -17.20 -2.55 -9.87
C VAL A 293 -17.31 -1.46 -10.93
N ASN A 294 -17.96 -0.35 -10.61
CA ASN A 294 -18.37 0.65 -11.61
C ASN A 294 -17.29 1.72 -11.84
N GLU A 295 -16.53 2.11 -10.82
CA GLU A 295 -15.62 3.25 -10.91
C GLU A 295 -14.14 2.86 -10.82
N GLY A 296 -13.79 1.91 -9.97
CA GLY A 296 -12.42 1.44 -9.75
C GLY A 296 -11.98 1.50 -8.29
N HIS A 297 -10.69 1.37 -8.11
CA HIS A 297 -10.01 1.35 -6.81
C HIS A 297 -8.85 2.36 -6.80
N MET A 298 -7.61 1.92 -6.58
CA MET A 298 -6.45 2.80 -6.62
C MET A 298 -6.22 3.45 -7.98
N ASP A 299 -6.61 2.82 -9.09
CA ASP A 299 -6.60 3.44 -10.42
C ASP A 299 -7.49 4.70 -10.48
N ARG A 300 -8.66 4.65 -9.83
CA ARG A 300 -9.57 5.79 -9.70
C ARG A 300 -8.95 6.90 -8.82
N ALA A 301 -8.34 6.55 -7.70
CA ALA A 301 -7.66 7.52 -6.82
C ALA A 301 -6.50 8.21 -7.55
N VAL A 302 -5.71 7.46 -8.32
CA VAL A 302 -4.61 7.98 -9.15
C VAL A 302 -5.14 8.96 -10.20
N ARG A 303 -6.13 8.57 -11.01
CA ARG A 303 -6.74 9.47 -12.02
C ARG A 303 -7.24 10.77 -11.38
N HIS A 304 -8.01 10.63 -10.30
CA HIS A 304 -8.56 11.81 -9.62
C HIS A 304 -7.45 12.75 -9.12
N THR A 305 -6.38 12.22 -8.55
CA THR A 305 -5.26 13.04 -8.04
C THR A 305 -4.53 13.77 -9.17
N ILE A 306 -4.36 13.11 -10.32
CA ILE A 306 -3.80 13.71 -11.53
C ILE A 306 -4.71 14.85 -12.03
N ASP A 307 -6.02 14.65 -12.03
CA ASP A 307 -7.02 15.66 -12.43
C ASP A 307 -7.02 16.89 -11.51
N GLN A 308 -6.53 16.76 -10.26
CA GLN A 308 -6.30 17.89 -9.37
C GLN A 308 -5.00 18.67 -9.67
N GLY A 309 -4.26 18.31 -10.72
CA GLY A 309 -3.09 19.04 -11.23
C GLY A 309 -1.75 18.57 -10.67
N VAL A 310 -1.69 17.40 -10.06
CA VAL A 310 -0.42 16.78 -9.68
C VAL A 310 0.16 16.02 -10.89
N ASP A 311 1.47 16.17 -11.11
CA ASP A 311 2.17 15.44 -12.16
C ASP A 311 1.96 13.92 -12.04
N PRO A 312 1.63 13.20 -13.13
CA PRO A 312 1.33 11.77 -13.09
C PRO A 312 2.42 10.90 -12.45
N LEU A 313 3.70 11.18 -12.72
CA LEU A 313 4.79 10.43 -12.10
C LEU A 313 4.81 10.62 -10.58
N THR A 314 4.58 11.85 -10.11
CA THR A 314 4.46 12.16 -8.68
C THR A 314 3.30 11.40 -8.03
N VAL A 315 2.15 11.34 -8.68
CA VAL A 315 0.98 10.58 -8.17
C VAL A 315 1.31 9.09 -8.11
N ILE A 316 1.97 8.55 -9.12
CA ILE A 316 2.41 7.15 -9.11
C ILE A 316 3.41 6.89 -7.95
N GLN A 317 4.34 7.83 -7.69
CA GLN A 317 5.22 7.74 -6.51
C GLN A 317 4.41 7.65 -5.20
N MET A 318 3.38 8.47 -5.06
CA MET A 318 2.51 8.48 -3.86
C MET A 318 1.78 7.14 -3.68
N ALA A 319 1.27 6.57 -4.77
CA ALA A 319 0.54 5.30 -4.77
C ALA A 319 1.45 4.05 -4.83
N THR A 320 2.77 4.19 -4.77
CA THR A 320 3.71 3.07 -4.90
C THR A 320 4.89 3.20 -3.95
N LEU A 321 5.96 3.91 -4.34
CA LEU A 321 7.22 4.00 -3.60
C LEU A 321 7.05 4.66 -2.22
N ASN A 322 6.24 5.73 -2.12
CA ASN A 322 6.03 6.41 -0.85
C ASN A 322 5.35 5.49 0.16
N THR A 323 4.30 4.78 -0.27
CA THR A 323 3.58 3.78 0.54
C THR A 323 4.52 2.65 0.96
N ALA A 324 5.28 2.07 0.01
CA ALA A 324 6.26 1.02 0.33
C ALA A 324 7.35 1.51 1.29
N THR A 325 7.78 2.78 1.17
CA THR A 325 8.77 3.38 2.07
C THR A 325 8.23 3.56 3.48
N HIS A 326 6.98 4.02 3.60
CA HIS A 326 6.32 4.20 4.90
C HIS A 326 6.27 2.88 5.69
N PHE A 327 5.87 1.80 5.06
CA PHE A 327 5.80 0.48 5.71
C PHE A 327 7.12 -0.30 5.73
N GLY A 328 8.25 0.32 5.35
CA GLY A 328 9.55 -0.34 5.36
C GLY A 328 9.76 -1.42 4.28
N LEU A 329 8.89 -1.45 3.25
CA LEU A 329 8.86 -2.45 2.19
C LEU A 329 9.56 -2.01 0.88
N ALA A 330 10.11 -0.80 0.79
CA ALA A 330 10.72 -0.28 -0.44
C ALA A 330 11.91 -1.10 -0.97
N ARG A 331 12.48 -1.96 -0.11
CA ARG A 331 13.48 -2.97 -0.52
C ARG A 331 12.89 -4.03 -1.46
N ASP A 332 11.61 -4.34 -1.27
CA ASP A 332 10.95 -5.49 -1.91
C ASP A 332 9.93 -5.08 -2.96
N MET A 333 9.29 -3.90 -2.84
CA MET A 333 8.19 -3.49 -3.72
C MET A 333 8.04 -1.97 -3.88
N GLY A 334 7.01 -1.52 -4.60
CA GLY A 334 6.70 -0.12 -4.86
C GLY A 334 7.54 0.52 -5.97
N GLN A 335 8.38 -0.27 -6.66
CA GLN A 335 9.19 0.19 -7.79
C GLN A 335 9.58 -0.96 -8.70
N ILE A 336 9.76 -0.68 -9.99
CA ILE A 336 10.32 -1.62 -10.95
C ILE A 336 11.85 -1.53 -10.86
N ALA A 337 12.48 -2.56 -10.26
CA ALA A 337 13.94 -2.64 -10.16
C ALA A 337 14.38 -4.08 -9.91
N PRO A 338 15.59 -4.49 -10.31
CA PRO A 338 16.10 -5.83 -10.04
C PRO A 338 16.06 -6.17 -8.55
N GLY A 339 15.62 -7.40 -8.24
CA GLY A 339 15.46 -7.93 -6.89
C GLY A 339 14.12 -7.63 -6.23
N ARG A 340 13.31 -6.69 -6.77
CA ARG A 340 11.97 -6.37 -6.26
C ARG A 340 10.94 -7.38 -6.75
N TYR A 341 9.78 -7.43 -6.11
CA TYR A 341 8.64 -8.17 -6.62
C TYR A 341 8.29 -7.68 -8.03
N ALA A 342 7.89 -8.61 -8.86
CA ALA A 342 7.47 -8.32 -10.22
C ALA A 342 5.99 -7.92 -10.23
N ASP A 343 5.74 -6.72 -9.74
CA ASP A 343 4.45 -6.04 -9.75
C ASP A 343 4.52 -4.93 -10.79
N VAL A 344 4.01 -5.20 -11.99
CA VAL A 344 4.14 -4.34 -13.16
C VAL A 344 2.80 -4.17 -13.84
N LEU A 345 2.44 -2.94 -14.11
CA LEU A 345 1.26 -2.58 -14.91
C LEU A 345 1.71 -2.12 -16.29
N ILE A 346 0.99 -2.53 -17.33
CA ILE A 346 1.13 -1.97 -18.68
C ILE A 346 -0.02 -1.00 -18.87
N VAL A 347 0.31 0.30 -19.05
CA VAL A 347 -0.65 1.41 -19.12
C VAL A 347 -0.44 2.18 -20.41
N ALA A 348 -1.53 2.52 -21.12
CA ALA A 348 -1.44 3.24 -22.39
C ALA A 348 -1.19 4.73 -22.21
N ASP A 349 -1.82 5.34 -21.22
CA ASP A 349 -1.80 6.76 -20.92
C ASP A 349 -1.70 6.98 -19.41
N LEU A 350 -0.79 7.84 -18.98
CA LEU A 350 -0.62 8.14 -17.56
C LEU A 350 -1.66 9.15 -17.05
N GLN A 351 -2.23 9.99 -17.92
CA GLN A 351 -3.29 10.94 -17.54
C GLN A 351 -4.62 10.20 -17.34
N ASP A 352 -5.02 9.39 -18.31
CA ASP A 352 -6.18 8.49 -18.22
C ASP A 352 -5.72 7.10 -17.76
N PHE A 353 -5.31 7.02 -16.51
CA PHE A 353 -4.65 5.85 -15.94
C PHE A 353 -5.57 4.63 -15.86
N HIS A 354 -5.38 3.68 -16.77
CA HIS A 354 -6.04 2.37 -16.75
C HIS A 354 -5.02 1.27 -17.04
N ALA A 355 -4.94 0.27 -16.16
CA ALA A 355 -4.12 -0.91 -16.40
C ALA A 355 -4.74 -1.75 -17.54
N GLN A 356 -3.98 -1.98 -18.61
CA GLN A 356 -4.34 -2.87 -19.70
C GLN A 356 -3.89 -4.30 -19.46
N GLN A 357 -2.75 -4.43 -18.76
CA GLN A 357 -2.26 -5.72 -18.26
C GLN A 357 -1.73 -5.54 -16.87
N VAL A 358 -1.92 -6.54 -16.02
CA VAL A 358 -1.47 -6.56 -14.64
C VAL A 358 -0.62 -7.79 -14.40
N ILE A 359 0.60 -7.56 -13.99
CA ILE A 359 1.50 -8.59 -13.49
C ILE A 359 1.68 -8.34 -11.98
N ALA A 360 1.41 -9.33 -11.15
CA ALA A 360 1.68 -9.28 -9.72
C ALA A 360 2.37 -10.57 -9.28
N LYS A 361 3.36 -10.44 -8.41
CA LYS A 361 4.22 -11.57 -7.99
C LYS A 361 4.74 -12.40 -9.19
N GLY A 362 5.04 -11.73 -10.30
CA GLY A 362 5.53 -12.35 -11.52
C GLY A 362 4.47 -13.12 -12.35
N GLN A 363 3.22 -13.11 -11.93
CA GLN A 363 2.11 -13.78 -12.62
C GLN A 363 1.24 -12.75 -13.35
N VAL A 364 0.82 -13.08 -14.56
CA VAL A 364 -0.14 -12.25 -15.32
C VAL A 364 -1.54 -12.51 -14.76
N LEU A 365 -2.14 -11.50 -14.15
CA LEU A 365 -3.47 -11.58 -13.52
C LEU A 365 -4.59 -11.07 -14.44
N ALA A 366 -4.29 -10.12 -15.33
CA ALA A 366 -5.26 -9.56 -16.29
C ALA A 366 -4.56 -9.16 -17.60
N GLU A 367 -5.28 -9.32 -18.72
CA GLU A 367 -4.87 -8.99 -20.09
C GLU A 367 -6.01 -8.27 -20.84
#